data_04cede65197eb8f6d0730bff5d2433a1
#
_entry.id   04cede65197eb8f6d0730bff5d2433a1
#
_cell.length_a   1.000
_cell.length_b   1.000
_cell.length_c   1.000
_cell.angle_alpha   90.00
_cell.angle_beta   90.00
_cell.angle_gamma   90.00
#
_symmetry.space_group_name_H-M   'P 1'
#
loop_
_entity.id
_entity.type
_entity.pdbx_description
1 polymer ?
#
loop_
_entity_poly.entity_id
_entity_poly.type
_entity_poly.pdbx_seq_one_letter_code
_entity_poly.pdbx_strand_id
1 'polypeptide(L)'
;EEREKIGTPNLSELTLEQLKKLTEFNGKKFTKLPIEVQTKFRLSNIKVTTLSDKSDKQVRFDLFERLNRGGVTLTDQEIRSCVYRGGFNNFIKELAKNQDFIECVHLTERQENDGTREELVLRFFAYLYDLKSFVHSVRDFLNDYMEKADEKFNYSKSEKIFCEVFKTLNAALPKGISKGRKNTPLNLYEAVAVGAALAYLKNETINTEGIEEWIKDSELIKYTTGATNTKERVIKRIEYCKDKFEG
;
A
#
# COMPACT_ATOMS: atom_id res chain seq x y z
N GLU A 1 -29.01 15.91 1.41
CA GLU A 1 -30.12 15.00 1.81
C GLU A 1 -29.87 13.54 1.36
N GLU A 2 -29.45 13.28 0.09
CA GLU A 2 -29.14 11.91 -0.36
C GLU A 2 -27.87 11.32 0.29
N ARG A 3 -26.91 12.15 0.66
CA ARG A 3 -25.67 11.71 1.34
C ARG A 3 -25.92 11.26 2.80
N GLU A 4 -26.85 11.89 3.50
CA GLU A 4 -27.26 11.48 4.84
C GLU A 4 -27.97 10.11 4.83
N LYS A 5 -28.75 9.83 3.78
CA LYS A 5 -29.45 8.54 3.61
C LYS A 5 -28.52 7.35 3.36
N ILE A 6 -27.29 7.61 2.80
CA ILE A 6 -26.34 6.56 2.46
C ILE A 6 -25.28 6.37 3.58
N GLY A 7 -25.32 7.18 4.65
CA GLY A 7 -24.36 7.09 5.74
C GLY A 7 -22.91 7.45 5.36
N THR A 8 -22.72 8.21 4.27
CA THR A 8 -21.40 8.69 3.88
C THR A 8 -20.97 9.84 4.77
N PRO A 9 -19.70 9.90 5.23
CA PRO A 9 -19.21 11.01 6.02
C PRO A 9 -19.39 12.33 5.28
N ASN A 10 -19.71 13.39 6.02
CA ASN A 10 -19.89 14.73 5.50
C ASN A 10 -18.55 15.21 4.90
N LEU A 11 -18.38 15.01 3.60
CA LEU A 11 -17.17 15.44 2.89
C LEU A 11 -17.11 16.96 2.90
N SER A 12 -16.02 17.53 3.40
CA SER A 12 -15.77 18.96 3.29
C SER A 12 -15.87 19.40 1.83
N GLU A 13 -16.52 20.55 1.59
CA GLU A 13 -16.66 21.09 0.24
C GLU A 13 -15.26 21.35 -0.36
N LEU A 14 -15.02 20.82 -1.55
CA LEU A 14 -13.74 20.87 -2.25
C LEU A 14 -13.38 22.31 -2.59
N THR A 15 -12.16 22.73 -2.22
CA THR A 15 -11.59 24.04 -2.58
C THR A 15 -10.77 23.89 -3.86
N LEU A 16 -10.98 24.77 -4.82
CA LEU A 16 -10.21 24.80 -6.07
C LEU A 16 -8.81 25.34 -5.82
N GLU A 17 -7.79 24.59 -6.23
CA GLU A 17 -6.38 24.97 -6.04
C GLU A 17 -5.57 24.69 -7.30
N GLN A 18 -4.45 25.41 -7.44
CA GLN A 18 -3.48 25.23 -8.53
C GLN A 18 -4.06 25.35 -9.96
N LEU A 19 -5.13 26.10 -10.13
CA LEU A 19 -5.67 26.39 -11.46
C LEU A 19 -4.74 27.34 -12.21
N LYS A 20 -4.24 26.87 -13.36
CA LYS A 20 -3.29 27.63 -14.21
C LYS A 20 -3.98 28.58 -15.19
N LYS A 21 -5.22 28.28 -15.61
CA LYS A 21 -5.96 29.06 -16.61
C LYS A 21 -7.10 29.88 -16.00
N LEU A 22 -7.68 29.44 -14.90
CA LEU A 22 -8.80 30.07 -14.20
C LEU A 22 -8.33 30.49 -12.80
N THR A 23 -7.23 31.21 -12.76
CA THR A 23 -6.51 31.59 -11.52
C THR A 23 -7.39 32.35 -10.54
N GLU A 24 -8.38 33.11 -11.03
CA GLU A 24 -9.36 33.86 -10.24
C GLU A 24 -10.29 32.98 -9.39
N PHE A 25 -10.30 31.66 -9.67
CA PHE A 25 -11.10 30.72 -8.90
C PHE A 25 -10.27 29.93 -7.86
N ASN A 26 -8.95 30.12 -7.81
CA ASN A 26 -8.13 29.51 -6.77
C ASN A 26 -8.59 29.97 -5.37
N GLY A 27 -8.64 29.04 -4.42
CA GLY A 27 -9.12 29.26 -3.06
C GLY A 27 -10.66 29.32 -2.94
N LYS A 28 -11.41 29.21 -4.03
CA LYS A 28 -12.87 29.23 -3.98
C LYS A 28 -13.45 27.82 -3.94
N LYS A 29 -14.56 27.70 -3.22
CA LYS A 29 -15.41 26.51 -3.24
C LYS A 29 -16.43 26.61 -4.38
N PHE A 30 -16.97 25.48 -4.83
CA PHE A 30 -17.96 25.45 -5.91
C PHE A 30 -19.14 26.40 -5.66
N THR A 31 -19.67 26.41 -4.44
CA THR A 31 -20.79 27.29 -4.03
C THR A 31 -20.47 28.79 -4.08
N LYS A 32 -19.18 29.15 -4.12
CA LYS A 32 -18.70 30.56 -4.20
C LYS A 32 -18.31 30.99 -5.61
N LEU A 33 -18.46 30.11 -6.60
CA LEU A 33 -18.25 30.46 -8.02
C LEU A 33 -19.44 31.30 -8.56
N PRO A 34 -19.23 32.10 -9.63
CA PRO A 34 -20.32 32.76 -10.32
C PRO A 34 -21.39 31.77 -10.79
N ILE A 35 -22.67 32.16 -10.70
CA ILE A 35 -23.78 31.26 -11.00
C ILE A 35 -23.72 30.69 -12.43
N GLU A 36 -23.21 31.45 -13.37
CA GLU A 36 -23.03 31.02 -14.77
C GLU A 36 -22.03 29.87 -14.86
N VAL A 37 -20.94 29.95 -14.09
CA VAL A 37 -19.90 28.91 -14.02
C VAL A 37 -20.45 27.64 -13.34
N GLN A 38 -21.20 27.79 -12.24
CA GLN A 38 -21.86 26.67 -11.57
C GLN A 38 -22.85 25.96 -12.51
N THR A 39 -23.65 26.76 -13.25
CA THR A 39 -24.66 26.25 -14.21
C THR A 39 -23.97 25.51 -15.36
N LYS A 40 -22.94 26.11 -15.97
CA LYS A 40 -22.16 25.49 -17.03
C LYS A 40 -21.53 24.15 -16.55
N PHE A 41 -20.98 24.11 -15.35
CA PHE A 41 -20.41 22.90 -14.78
C PHE A 41 -21.47 21.81 -14.57
N ARG A 42 -22.65 22.17 -14.01
CA ARG A 42 -23.75 21.22 -13.77
C ARG A 42 -24.35 20.65 -15.06
N LEU A 43 -24.34 21.43 -16.14
CA LEU A 43 -24.83 21.03 -17.46
C LEU A 43 -23.74 20.34 -18.31
N SER A 44 -22.50 20.23 -17.82
CA SER A 44 -21.44 19.59 -18.57
C SER A 44 -21.68 18.08 -18.65
N ASN A 45 -21.54 17.52 -19.84
CA ASN A 45 -21.69 16.10 -20.08
C ASN A 45 -20.49 15.33 -19.53
N ILE A 46 -20.76 14.23 -18.82
CA ILE A 46 -19.76 13.25 -18.40
C ILE A 46 -19.84 12.05 -19.35
N LYS A 47 -18.74 11.76 -20.04
CA LYS A 47 -18.64 10.54 -20.84
C LYS A 47 -18.33 9.37 -19.92
N VAL A 48 -19.25 8.41 -19.82
CA VAL A 48 -19.05 7.17 -19.04
C VAL A 48 -18.71 6.04 -20.02
N THR A 49 -17.60 5.36 -19.76
CA THR A 49 -17.21 4.14 -20.46
C THR A 49 -17.26 3.00 -19.46
N THR A 50 -18.12 2.03 -19.70
CA THR A 50 -18.27 0.85 -18.83
C THR A 50 -17.46 -0.30 -19.42
N LEU A 51 -16.65 -0.94 -18.57
CA LEU A 51 -15.94 -2.17 -18.89
C LEU A 51 -16.74 -3.36 -18.38
N SER A 52 -16.83 -4.41 -19.18
CA SER A 52 -17.46 -5.66 -18.77
C SER A 52 -16.58 -6.40 -17.76
N ASP A 53 -17.20 -7.01 -16.73
CA ASP A 53 -16.51 -7.89 -15.78
C ASP A 53 -15.90 -9.14 -16.46
N LYS A 54 -16.34 -9.45 -17.68
CA LYS A 54 -15.78 -10.53 -18.52
C LYS A 54 -14.49 -10.12 -19.24
N SER A 55 -14.10 -8.84 -19.19
CA SER A 55 -12.83 -8.41 -19.78
C SER A 55 -11.66 -8.97 -19.00
N ASP A 56 -10.60 -9.37 -19.71
CA ASP A 56 -9.33 -9.80 -19.12
C ASP A 56 -8.82 -8.76 -18.13
N LYS A 57 -8.35 -9.20 -16.95
CA LYS A 57 -7.87 -8.32 -15.90
C LYS A 57 -6.65 -7.51 -16.34
N GLN A 58 -5.77 -8.11 -17.16
CA GLN A 58 -4.64 -7.40 -17.74
C GLN A 58 -5.08 -6.27 -18.67
N VAL A 59 -6.06 -6.51 -19.52
CA VAL A 59 -6.64 -5.48 -20.42
C VAL A 59 -7.26 -4.34 -19.59
N ARG A 60 -7.94 -4.67 -18.50
CA ARG A 60 -8.48 -3.65 -17.59
C ARG A 60 -7.37 -2.82 -16.95
N PHE A 61 -6.30 -3.46 -16.49
CA PHE A 61 -5.15 -2.78 -15.89
C PHE A 61 -4.50 -1.81 -16.89
N ASP A 62 -4.21 -2.27 -18.10
CA ASP A 62 -3.61 -1.47 -19.16
C ASP A 62 -4.49 -0.27 -19.57
N LEU A 63 -5.81 -0.49 -19.60
CA LEU A 63 -6.75 0.59 -19.93
C LEU A 63 -6.79 1.64 -18.83
N PHE A 64 -6.87 1.24 -17.55
CA PHE A 64 -6.80 2.17 -16.42
C PHE A 64 -5.51 2.98 -16.42
N GLU A 65 -4.37 2.35 -16.70
CA GLU A 65 -3.09 3.04 -16.82
C GLU A 65 -3.11 4.09 -17.95
N ARG A 66 -3.65 3.75 -19.11
CA ARG A 66 -3.74 4.68 -20.26
C ARG A 66 -4.69 5.86 -20.00
N LEU A 67 -5.86 5.59 -19.41
CA LEU A 67 -6.82 6.62 -19.06
C LEU A 67 -6.31 7.57 -17.97
N ASN A 68 -5.47 7.06 -17.10
CA ASN A 68 -4.89 7.80 -15.98
C ASN A 68 -3.86 8.88 -16.39
N ARG A 69 -3.39 8.86 -17.63
CA ARG A 69 -2.38 9.83 -18.14
C ARG A 69 -2.91 11.25 -18.36
N GLY A 70 -4.23 11.46 -18.23
CA GLY A 70 -4.87 12.75 -18.49
C GLY A 70 -5.24 13.60 -17.27
N GLY A 71 -5.00 13.12 -16.04
CA GLY A 71 -5.39 13.76 -14.79
C GLY A 71 -4.43 13.59 -13.63
N VAL A 72 -4.95 13.52 -12.41
CA VAL A 72 -4.16 13.08 -11.23
C VAL A 72 -3.86 11.60 -11.41
N THR A 73 -2.58 11.28 -11.51
CA THR A 73 -2.13 9.90 -11.78
C THR A 73 -2.38 9.02 -10.57
N LEU A 74 -3.17 7.95 -10.75
CA LEU A 74 -3.35 6.92 -9.74
C LEU A 74 -2.05 6.12 -9.54
N THR A 75 -1.83 5.65 -8.35
CA THR A 75 -0.75 4.69 -8.07
C THR A 75 -1.10 3.30 -8.59
N ASP A 76 -0.09 2.43 -8.70
CA ASP A 76 -0.31 1.04 -9.07
C ASP A 76 -1.28 0.34 -8.09
N GLN A 77 -1.25 0.71 -6.81
CA GLN A 77 -2.15 0.12 -5.81
C GLN A 77 -3.60 0.60 -5.95
N GLU A 78 -3.81 1.87 -6.26
CA GLU A 78 -5.15 2.37 -6.55
C GLU A 78 -5.75 1.68 -7.77
N ILE A 79 -4.93 1.46 -8.82
CA ILE A 79 -5.35 0.69 -10.01
C ILE A 79 -5.67 -0.76 -9.63
N ARG A 80 -4.79 -1.44 -8.85
CA ARG A 80 -5.03 -2.80 -8.35
C ARG A 80 -6.34 -2.90 -7.57
N SER A 81 -6.61 -1.95 -6.68
CA SER A 81 -7.85 -1.90 -5.88
C SER A 81 -9.11 -1.77 -6.74
N CYS A 82 -9.01 -1.19 -7.93
CA CYS A 82 -10.12 -1.10 -8.88
C CYS A 82 -10.30 -2.38 -9.71
N VAL A 83 -9.19 -3.02 -10.11
CA VAL A 83 -9.18 -4.18 -11.01
C VAL A 83 -9.45 -5.48 -10.26
N TYR A 84 -8.78 -5.68 -9.12
CA TYR A 84 -8.87 -6.92 -8.32
C TYR A 84 -9.82 -6.71 -7.13
N ARG A 85 -11.11 -6.53 -7.41
CA ARG A 85 -12.15 -6.45 -6.37
C ARG A 85 -12.45 -7.84 -5.83
N GLY A 86 -12.59 -7.97 -4.51
CA GLY A 86 -12.88 -9.25 -3.87
C GLY A 86 -12.51 -9.29 -2.39
N GLY A 87 -12.60 -10.47 -1.80
CA GLY A 87 -12.33 -10.71 -0.38
C GLY A 87 -10.91 -10.32 0.00
N PHE A 88 -9.92 -10.69 -0.82
CA PHE A 88 -8.52 -10.39 -0.54
C PHE A 88 -8.20 -8.89 -0.56
N ASN A 89 -8.76 -8.15 -1.53
CA ASN A 89 -8.58 -6.68 -1.56
C ASN A 89 -9.21 -5.99 -0.35
N ASN A 90 -10.39 -6.45 0.10
CA ASN A 90 -11.02 -5.93 1.31
C ASN A 90 -10.19 -6.27 2.56
N PHE A 91 -9.64 -7.46 2.64
CA PHE A 91 -8.77 -7.91 3.72
C PHE A 91 -7.51 -7.04 3.84
N ILE A 92 -6.85 -6.74 2.73
CA ILE A 92 -5.70 -5.82 2.71
C ILE A 92 -6.09 -4.44 3.27
N LYS A 93 -7.24 -3.89 2.85
CA LYS A 93 -7.73 -2.59 3.32
C LYS A 93 -8.03 -2.57 4.81
N GLU A 94 -8.55 -3.66 5.37
CA GLU A 94 -8.79 -3.75 6.82
C GLU A 94 -7.49 -3.86 7.61
N LEU A 95 -6.54 -4.68 7.17
CA LEU A 95 -5.24 -4.78 7.84
C LEU A 95 -4.41 -3.49 7.73
N ALA A 96 -4.58 -2.71 6.68
CA ALA A 96 -3.95 -1.40 6.55
C ALA A 96 -4.36 -0.41 7.66
N LYS A 97 -5.46 -0.67 8.36
CA LYS A 97 -5.95 0.13 9.50
C LYS A 97 -5.45 -0.38 10.86
N ASN A 98 -4.68 -1.47 10.89
CA ASN A 98 -4.15 -2.03 12.14
C ASN A 98 -3.24 -1.01 12.82
N GLN A 99 -3.49 -0.73 14.11
CA GLN A 99 -2.80 0.34 14.83
C GLN A 99 -1.31 0.05 15.01
N ASP A 100 -0.93 -1.18 15.39
CA ASP A 100 0.48 -1.56 15.55
C ASP A 100 1.24 -1.42 14.22
N PHE A 101 0.61 -1.78 13.10
CA PHE A 101 1.19 -1.59 11.77
C PHE A 101 1.38 -0.10 11.43
N ILE A 102 0.39 0.74 11.74
CA ILE A 102 0.47 2.19 11.51
C ILE A 102 1.63 2.80 12.31
N GLU A 103 1.80 2.39 13.56
CA GLU A 103 2.86 2.86 14.45
C GLU A 103 4.25 2.35 14.03
N CYS A 104 4.33 1.12 13.49
CA CYS A 104 5.57 0.57 12.95
C CYS A 104 6.01 1.23 11.64
N VAL A 105 5.08 1.74 10.83
CA VAL A 105 5.34 2.16 9.45
C VAL A 105 4.95 3.59 9.22
N HIS A 106 5.93 4.47 9.20
CA HIS A 106 5.76 5.89 9.00
C HIS A 106 5.80 6.25 7.51
N LEU A 107 4.72 6.81 7.01
CA LEU A 107 4.55 7.24 5.63
C LEU A 107 4.60 8.78 5.52
N THR A 108 4.80 9.27 4.32
CA THR A 108 4.59 10.70 4.01
C THR A 108 3.10 10.99 3.88
N GLU A 109 2.68 12.24 4.06
CA GLU A 109 1.30 12.68 3.90
C GLU A 109 0.69 12.23 2.55
N ARG A 110 1.47 12.28 1.48
CA ARG A 110 1.04 11.77 0.17
C ARG A 110 0.79 10.27 0.21
N GLN A 111 1.72 9.49 0.77
CA GLN A 111 1.63 8.04 0.83
C GLN A 111 0.49 7.53 1.74
N GLU A 112 0.08 8.33 2.73
CA GLU A 112 -1.11 8.02 3.55
C GLU A 112 -2.41 8.05 2.74
N ASN A 113 -2.44 8.77 1.61
CA ASN A 113 -3.64 9.02 0.83
C ASN A 113 -3.64 8.36 -0.55
N ASP A 114 -2.57 7.65 -0.95
CA ASP A 114 -2.39 7.13 -2.30
C ASP A 114 -2.37 5.58 -2.38
N GLY A 115 -2.89 4.91 -1.35
CA GLY A 115 -2.94 3.45 -1.28
C GLY A 115 -1.61 2.78 -0.94
N THR A 116 -0.55 3.53 -0.61
CA THR A 116 0.75 2.95 -0.25
C THR A 116 0.63 2.02 0.96
N ARG A 117 -0.20 2.35 1.96
CA ARG A 117 -0.36 1.51 3.16
C ARG A 117 -0.93 0.13 2.82
N GLU A 118 -1.91 0.08 1.95
CA GLU A 118 -2.48 -1.16 1.42
C GLU A 118 -1.47 -1.95 0.58
N GLU A 119 -0.65 -1.25 -0.21
CA GLU A 119 0.42 -1.91 -0.98
C GLU A 119 1.46 -2.57 -0.06
N LEU A 120 1.77 -1.97 1.07
CA LEU A 120 2.69 -2.56 2.05
C LEU A 120 2.12 -3.86 2.65
N VAL A 121 0.83 -3.90 2.98
CA VAL A 121 0.16 -5.14 3.41
C VAL A 121 0.21 -6.20 2.31
N LEU A 122 -0.04 -5.81 1.05
CA LEU A 122 0.05 -6.71 -0.10
C LEU A 122 1.47 -7.27 -0.25
N ARG A 123 2.50 -6.42 -0.18
CA ARG A 123 3.91 -6.84 -0.23
C ARG A 123 4.27 -7.81 0.86
N PHE A 124 3.79 -7.58 2.08
CA PHE A 124 3.99 -8.49 3.21
C PHE A 124 3.54 -9.91 2.86
N PHE A 125 2.31 -10.10 2.41
CA PHE A 125 1.79 -11.43 2.09
C PHE A 125 2.39 -12.01 0.81
N ALA A 126 2.60 -11.21 -0.21
CA ALA A 126 3.21 -11.67 -1.45
C ALA A 126 4.62 -12.22 -1.23
N TYR A 127 5.46 -11.51 -0.48
CA TYR A 127 6.79 -12.00 -0.16
C TYR A 127 6.79 -13.13 0.88
N LEU A 128 5.83 -13.15 1.81
CA LEU A 128 5.73 -14.23 2.79
C LEU A 128 5.36 -15.56 2.14
N TYR A 129 4.42 -15.56 1.20
CA TYR A 129 3.83 -16.79 0.68
C TYR A 129 4.31 -17.16 -0.72
N ASP A 130 4.76 -16.20 -1.52
CA ASP A 130 5.12 -16.46 -2.93
C ASP A 130 6.45 -15.82 -3.38
N LEU A 131 7.38 -15.56 -2.45
CA LEU A 131 8.70 -14.99 -2.77
C LEU A 131 9.43 -15.73 -3.90
N LYS A 132 9.20 -17.05 -4.04
CA LYS A 132 9.83 -17.87 -5.09
C LYS A 132 9.42 -17.44 -6.50
N SER A 133 8.20 -16.95 -6.68
CA SER A 133 7.68 -16.45 -7.95
C SER A 133 8.19 -15.05 -8.32
N PHE A 134 8.79 -14.33 -7.37
CA PHE A 134 9.38 -13.02 -7.65
C PHE A 134 10.57 -13.16 -8.62
N VAL A 135 10.55 -12.41 -9.71
CA VAL A 135 11.65 -12.39 -10.71
C VAL A 135 12.39 -11.05 -10.66
N HIS A 136 11.76 -9.96 -11.05
CA HIS A 136 12.38 -8.64 -11.13
C HIS A 136 11.39 -7.49 -10.92
N SER A 137 10.22 -7.54 -11.55
CA SER A 137 9.20 -6.49 -11.47
C SER A 137 8.32 -6.71 -10.24
N VAL A 138 8.42 -5.80 -9.28
CA VAL A 138 7.55 -5.81 -8.09
C VAL A 138 6.09 -5.60 -8.50
N ARG A 139 5.84 -4.71 -9.46
CA ARG A 139 4.51 -4.41 -9.97
C ARG A 139 3.81 -5.66 -10.50
N ASP A 140 4.47 -6.37 -11.41
CA ASP A 140 3.90 -7.57 -12.05
C ASP A 140 3.73 -8.69 -11.02
N PHE A 141 4.71 -8.88 -10.14
CA PHE A 141 4.64 -9.83 -9.04
C PHE A 141 3.43 -9.60 -8.12
N LEU A 142 3.15 -8.36 -7.75
CA LEU A 142 2.01 -8.01 -6.91
C LEU A 142 0.68 -8.17 -7.66
N ASN A 143 0.65 -7.89 -8.96
CA ASN A 143 -0.53 -8.11 -9.80
C ASN A 143 -0.85 -9.60 -9.88
N ASP A 144 0.15 -10.43 -10.20
CA ASP A 144 0.02 -11.88 -10.29
C ASP A 144 -0.40 -12.51 -8.95
N TYR A 145 0.15 -11.97 -7.84
CA TYR A 145 -0.21 -12.43 -6.51
C TYR A 145 -1.66 -12.09 -6.16
N MET A 146 -2.12 -10.86 -6.41
CA MET A 146 -3.51 -10.46 -6.18
C MET A 146 -4.50 -11.28 -7.02
N GLU A 147 -4.12 -11.66 -8.25
CA GLU A 147 -4.98 -12.47 -9.10
C GLU A 147 -5.22 -13.87 -8.53
N LYS A 148 -4.17 -14.47 -7.93
CA LYS A 148 -4.20 -15.85 -7.41
C LYS A 148 -4.71 -15.94 -5.98
N ALA A 149 -4.58 -14.89 -5.18
CA ALA A 149 -4.79 -14.95 -3.73
C ALA A 149 -6.25 -15.21 -3.32
N ASP A 150 -7.23 -14.73 -4.10
CA ASP A 150 -8.65 -14.80 -3.73
C ASP A 150 -9.19 -16.24 -3.64
N GLU A 151 -8.57 -17.21 -4.33
CA GLU A 151 -9.10 -18.57 -4.45
C GLU A 151 -8.81 -19.50 -3.26
N LYS A 152 -7.68 -19.33 -2.59
CA LYS A 152 -7.20 -20.27 -1.54
C LYS A 152 -6.55 -19.58 -0.34
N PHE A 153 -6.78 -18.29 -0.15
CA PHE A 153 -6.13 -17.54 0.91
C PHE A 153 -6.71 -17.83 2.29
N ASN A 154 -5.88 -18.20 3.24
CA ASN A 154 -6.29 -18.44 4.62
C ASN A 154 -6.30 -17.13 5.42
N TYR A 155 -7.42 -16.42 5.37
CA TYR A 155 -7.61 -15.10 5.99
C TYR A 155 -7.30 -15.11 7.48
N SER A 156 -7.92 -16.02 8.25
CA SER A 156 -7.78 -16.07 9.72
C SER A 156 -6.35 -16.33 10.17
N LYS A 157 -5.65 -17.29 9.52
CA LYS A 157 -4.24 -17.57 9.84
C LYS A 157 -3.35 -16.38 9.48
N SER A 158 -3.59 -15.76 8.33
CA SER A 158 -2.78 -14.65 7.84
C SER A 158 -2.96 -13.39 8.67
N GLU A 159 -4.19 -13.11 9.09
CA GLU A 159 -4.49 -12.01 10.02
C GLU A 159 -3.76 -12.19 11.34
N LYS A 160 -3.83 -13.39 11.94
CA LYS A 160 -3.11 -13.69 13.18
C LYS A 160 -1.60 -13.44 13.03
N ILE A 161 -0.98 -13.93 11.95
CA ILE A 161 0.46 -13.72 11.69
C ILE A 161 0.76 -12.22 11.58
N PHE A 162 -0.01 -11.49 10.81
CA PHE A 162 0.17 -10.05 10.61
C PHE A 162 0.08 -9.29 11.94
N CYS A 163 -0.97 -9.53 12.72
CA CYS A 163 -1.18 -8.86 13.99
C CYS A 163 -0.08 -9.18 15.02
N GLU A 164 0.34 -10.44 15.15
CA GLU A 164 1.41 -10.81 16.08
C GLU A 164 2.76 -10.23 15.68
N VAL A 165 3.07 -10.20 14.38
CA VAL A 165 4.30 -9.59 13.86
C VAL A 165 4.34 -8.10 14.20
N PHE A 166 3.30 -7.34 13.85
CA PHE A 166 3.32 -5.89 14.04
C PHE A 166 3.18 -5.49 15.50
N LYS A 167 2.44 -6.24 16.32
CA LYS A 167 2.40 -6.06 17.77
C LYS A 167 3.80 -6.22 18.38
N THR A 168 4.54 -7.27 17.98
CA THR A 168 5.89 -7.51 18.50
C THR A 168 6.87 -6.46 18.02
N LEU A 169 6.82 -6.09 16.73
CA LEU A 169 7.68 -5.05 16.16
C LEU A 169 7.39 -3.67 16.75
N ASN A 170 6.13 -3.32 17.00
CA ASN A 170 5.75 -2.05 17.61
C ASN A 170 6.31 -1.94 19.03
N ALA A 171 6.22 -3.00 19.82
CA ALA A 171 6.80 -3.04 21.17
C ALA A 171 8.32 -2.92 21.15
N ALA A 172 9.01 -3.51 20.15
CA ALA A 172 10.47 -3.54 20.06
C ALA A 172 11.08 -2.31 19.35
N LEU A 173 10.32 -1.62 18.54
CA LEU A 173 10.74 -0.46 17.75
C LEU A 173 9.80 0.75 17.98
N PRO A 174 9.89 1.42 19.14
CA PRO A 174 8.97 2.54 19.46
C PRO A 174 9.10 3.75 18.53
N LYS A 175 10.13 3.78 17.69
CA LYS A 175 10.32 4.80 16.63
C LYS A 175 9.97 4.27 15.23
N GLY A 176 9.28 3.14 15.17
CA GLY A 176 8.94 2.43 13.93
C GLY A 176 10.15 1.82 13.22
N ILE A 177 9.89 1.13 12.11
CA ILE A 177 10.91 0.50 11.26
C ILE A 177 11.68 1.60 10.52
N SER A 178 12.76 2.08 11.11
CA SER A 178 13.52 3.23 10.63
C SER A 178 15.01 3.10 10.94
N LYS A 179 15.84 3.71 10.07
CA LYS A 179 17.29 3.90 10.28
C LYS A 179 17.61 5.34 10.72
N GLY A 180 16.77 5.92 11.60
CA GLY A 180 16.90 7.32 12.02
C GLY A 180 16.30 8.32 11.02
N ARG A 181 15.53 7.86 10.03
CA ARG A 181 14.78 8.71 9.10
C ARG A 181 13.35 8.89 9.60
N LYS A 182 12.70 9.99 9.16
CA LYS A 182 11.30 10.28 9.50
C LYS A 182 10.34 9.23 8.93
N ASN A 183 10.63 8.72 7.74
CA ASN A 183 9.77 7.76 7.04
C ASN A 183 10.44 6.39 6.95
N THR A 184 9.62 5.35 6.93
CA THR A 184 10.05 3.95 6.81
C THR A 184 10.55 3.66 5.39
N PRO A 185 11.82 3.23 5.21
CA PRO A 185 12.30 2.81 3.90
C PRO A 185 11.63 1.50 3.48
N LEU A 186 11.07 1.47 2.27
CA LEU A 186 10.32 0.32 1.73
C LEU A 186 11.08 -1.00 1.82
N ASN A 187 12.35 -1.01 1.39
CA ASN A 187 13.17 -2.23 1.38
C ASN A 187 13.49 -2.74 2.79
N LEU A 188 13.59 -1.82 3.75
CA LEU A 188 13.79 -2.17 5.16
C LEU A 188 12.50 -2.74 5.75
N TYR A 189 11.37 -2.14 5.45
CA TYR A 189 10.06 -2.66 5.83
C TYR A 189 9.89 -4.11 5.36
N GLU A 190 10.12 -4.37 4.07
CA GLU A 190 10.00 -5.72 3.50
C GLU A 190 10.92 -6.73 4.20
N ALA A 191 12.17 -6.33 4.46
CA ALA A 191 13.14 -7.20 5.14
C ALA A 191 12.70 -7.54 6.57
N VAL A 192 12.36 -6.53 7.35
CA VAL A 192 12.04 -6.67 8.78
C VAL A 192 10.68 -7.37 8.95
N ALA A 193 9.64 -6.90 8.29
CA ALA A 193 8.30 -7.44 8.48
C ALA A 193 8.17 -8.89 7.98
N VAL A 194 8.70 -9.18 6.79
CA VAL A 194 8.64 -10.55 6.23
C VAL A 194 9.60 -11.49 6.97
N GLY A 195 10.80 -11.02 7.35
CA GLY A 195 11.74 -11.79 8.16
C GLY A 195 11.14 -12.18 9.52
N ALA A 196 10.49 -11.24 10.21
CA ALA A 196 9.77 -11.50 11.47
C ALA A 196 8.64 -12.52 11.29
N ALA A 197 7.86 -12.40 10.19
CA ALA A 197 6.79 -13.34 9.88
C ALA A 197 7.30 -14.76 9.62
N LEU A 198 8.42 -14.91 8.92
CA LEU A 198 9.05 -16.21 8.66
C LEU A 198 9.59 -16.85 9.96
N ALA A 199 10.21 -16.06 10.85
CA ALA A 199 10.64 -16.54 12.16
C ALA A 199 9.44 -16.98 13.01
N TYR A 200 8.37 -16.19 13.04
CA TYR A 200 7.13 -16.54 13.74
C TYR A 200 6.49 -17.82 13.20
N LEU A 201 6.46 -18.01 11.90
CA LEU A 201 5.94 -19.24 11.29
C LEU A 201 6.74 -20.50 11.66
N LYS A 202 8.03 -20.35 11.93
CA LYS A 202 8.90 -21.47 12.29
C LYS A 202 8.87 -21.79 13.78
N ASN A 203 8.94 -20.75 14.63
CA ASN A 203 9.19 -20.90 16.07
C ASN A 203 8.00 -20.48 16.94
N GLU A 204 6.92 -19.93 16.36
CA GLU A 204 5.80 -19.26 17.04
C GLU A 204 6.23 -18.08 17.94
N THR A 205 7.47 -17.64 17.82
CA THR A 205 8.08 -16.53 18.56
C THR A 205 8.94 -15.68 17.64
N ILE A 206 9.17 -14.43 18.04
CA ILE A 206 10.04 -13.48 17.34
C ILE A 206 11.03 -12.95 18.35
N ASN A 207 12.31 -13.27 18.20
CA ASN A 207 13.37 -12.71 19.04
C ASN A 207 13.67 -11.27 18.57
N THR A 208 13.45 -10.29 19.42
CA THR A 208 13.69 -8.87 19.10
C THR A 208 14.95 -8.31 19.79
N GLU A 209 15.77 -9.15 20.40
CA GLU A 209 16.99 -8.71 21.08
C GLU A 209 17.94 -8.00 20.11
N GLY A 210 18.41 -6.83 20.51
CA GLY A 210 19.33 -6.01 19.72
C GLY A 210 18.77 -5.45 18.41
N ILE A 211 17.44 -5.44 18.20
CA ILE A 211 16.84 -5.00 16.94
C ILE A 211 17.18 -3.54 16.58
N GLU A 212 17.26 -2.64 17.55
CA GLU A 212 17.60 -1.22 17.33
C GLU A 212 19.02 -1.03 16.79
N GLU A 213 19.93 -1.97 17.10
CA GLU A 213 21.32 -2.01 16.65
C GLU A 213 21.42 -2.68 15.28
N TRP A 214 20.99 -3.96 15.18
CA TRP A 214 21.22 -4.73 13.96
C TRP A 214 20.38 -4.26 12.76
N ILE A 215 19.28 -3.55 12.98
CA ILE A 215 18.52 -2.91 11.89
C ILE A 215 19.36 -1.85 11.14
N LYS A 216 20.44 -1.36 11.75
CA LYS A 216 21.41 -0.40 11.19
C LYS A 216 22.72 -1.08 10.75
N ASP A 217 22.79 -2.40 10.82
CA ASP A 217 23.98 -3.15 10.43
C ASP A 217 24.36 -2.89 8.96
N SER A 218 25.65 -2.81 8.73
CA SER A 218 26.24 -2.57 7.41
C SER A 218 25.85 -3.64 6.39
N GLU A 219 25.69 -4.89 6.83
CA GLU A 219 25.26 -5.99 5.96
C GLU A 219 23.80 -5.80 5.50
N LEU A 220 22.87 -5.48 6.40
CA LEU A 220 21.50 -5.17 6.03
C LEU A 220 21.41 -3.91 5.15
N ILE A 221 22.24 -2.89 5.45
CA ILE A 221 22.32 -1.67 4.63
C ILE A 221 22.72 -2.01 3.21
N LYS A 222 23.68 -2.89 2.98
CA LYS A 222 24.14 -3.36 1.67
C LYS A 222 22.98 -3.92 0.81
N TYR A 223 22.03 -4.64 1.42
CA TYR A 223 20.91 -5.25 0.72
C TYR A 223 19.68 -4.33 0.60
N THR A 224 19.63 -3.26 1.38
CA THR A 224 18.52 -2.30 1.41
C THR A 224 18.84 -0.94 0.79
N THR A 225 20.01 -0.79 0.14
CA THR A 225 20.47 0.45 -0.51
C THR A 225 20.94 0.17 -1.94
N GLY A 226 20.70 1.10 -2.86
CA GLY A 226 21.06 0.98 -4.28
C GLY A 226 20.04 0.16 -5.07
N ALA A 227 20.48 -0.63 -6.06
CA ALA A 227 19.60 -1.46 -6.90
C ALA A 227 19.02 -2.65 -6.11
N THR A 228 17.95 -2.43 -5.37
CA THR A 228 17.45 -3.32 -4.33
C THR A 228 16.41 -4.35 -4.78
N ASN A 229 15.92 -4.25 -6.03
CA ASN A 229 14.84 -5.10 -6.55
C ASN A 229 15.31 -6.30 -7.37
N THR A 230 16.57 -6.72 -7.21
CA THR A 230 16.99 -8.03 -7.75
C THR A 230 16.51 -9.13 -6.81
N LYS A 231 16.10 -10.27 -7.37
CA LYS A 231 15.61 -11.43 -6.58
C LYS A 231 16.58 -11.82 -5.47
N GLU A 232 17.86 -11.87 -5.79
CA GLU A 232 18.92 -12.21 -4.83
C GLU A 232 18.95 -11.25 -3.63
N ARG A 233 18.87 -9.93 -3.87
CA ARG A 233 18.89 -8.93 -2.80
C ARG A 233 17.62 -8.96 -1.95
N VAL A 234 16.47 -9.20 -2.58
CA VAL A 234 15.20 -9.38 -1.85
C VAL A 234 15.28 -10.56 -0.91
N ILE A 235 15.76 -11.71 -1.41
CA ILE A 235 15.93 -12.91 -0.60
C ILE A 235 16.92 -12.65 0.54
N LYS A 236 18.11 -12.14 0.24
CA LYS A 236 19.16 -11.91 1.25
C LYS A 236 18.74 -10.97 2.38
N ARG A 237 18.01 -9.86 2.06
CA ARG A 237 17.54 -8.95 3.11
C ARG A 237 16.47 -9.57 4.01
N ILE A 238 15.60 -10.42 3.45
CA ILE A 238 14.57 -11.12 4.22
C ILE A 238 15.20 -12.21 5.07
N GLU A 239 16.10 -13.03 4.51
CA GLU A 239 16.81 -14.09 5.23
C GLU A 239 17.66 -13.52 6.36
N TYR A 240 18.41 -12.45 6.12
CA TYR A 240 19.18 -11.77 7.17
C TYR A 240 18.31 -11.40 8.37
N CYS A 241 17.17 -10.74 8.13
CA CYS A 241 16.28 -10.37 9.23
C CYS A 241 15.63 -11.60 9.87
N LYS A 242 15.23 -12.61 9.09
CA LYS A 242 14.71 -13.88 9.63
C LYS A 242 15.69 -14.54 10.59
N ASP A 243 16.97 -14.67 10.20
CA ASP A 243 17.99 -15.30 11.04
C ASP A 243 18.20 -14.52 12.35
N LYS A 244 18.15 -13.18 12.31
CA LYS A 244 18.20 -12.33 13.50
C LYS A 244 17.00 -12.50 14.43
N PHE A 245 15.81 -12.75 13.88
CA PHE A 245 14.59 -13.00 14.65
C PHE A 245 14.45 -14.43 15.15
N GLU A 246 15.21 -15.37 14.59
CA GLU A 246 15.25 -16.77 15.06
C GLU A 246 16.20 -16.95 16.28
N GLY A 247 17.18 -16.07 16.48
CA GLY A 247 18.17 -16.08 17.58
C GLY A 247 19.45 -16.77 17.19
#